data_602758ae1459741fc163e8b968c8c9ce
#
_entry.id   602758ae1459741fc163e8b968c8c9ce
#
_cell.length_a   1.000
_cell.length_b   1.000
_cell.length_c   1.000
_cell.angle_alpha   90.00
_cell.angle_beta   90.00
_cell.angle_gamma   90.00
#
_symmetry.space_group_name_H-M   'P 1'
#
loop_
_entity.id
_entity.type
_entity.pdbx_description
1 polymer ?
#
loop_
_entity_poly.entity_id
_entity_poly.type
_entity_poly.pdbx_seq_one_letter_code
_entity_poly.pdbx_strand_id
1 'polypeptide(L)'
;MASNRSTPPRVLCLLLNYSDRENANIPWHQQKSLGSVFKAAGYQTFWLDNQENLYTNAFYNAFNAFVYGFDYRFCTDENWTSVLAHHDLWLLSLFRQNVREKMSAKNFFLFHLFGSHGGYKNRFPKSYAKFTPKDIDDKNLKVKNDKDKQIVADYVNSIHYTDHVLGEIFKLFQGKDTIIFYLSDHAQDIFQSGNTYGHKCSAYGVEIPFMVFVTDTFKQRHPDKVKLIEQALHKPLMSDDLIHSLLPLEGF
;
A
#
# COMPACT_ATOMS: atom_id res chain seq x y z
N MET A 1 -3.19 -31.88 -1.07
CA MET A 1 -3.63 -30.89 -2.07
C MET A 1 -3.80 -29.56 -1.33
N ALA A 2 -2.79 -28.70 -1.36
CA ALA A 2 -2.88 -27.37 -0.79
C ALA A 2 -3.56 -26.49 -1.85
N SER A 3 -4.76 -26.03 -1.54
CA SER A 3 -5.47 -25.07 -2.38
C SER A 3 -4.64 -23.79 -2.46
N ASN A 4 -4.21 -23.41 -3.65
CA ASN A 4 -3.76 -22.07 -4.00
C ASN A 4 -4.92 -21.11 -3.69
N ARG A 5 -5.02 -20.66 -2.45
CA ARG A 5 -5.83 -19.49 -2.12
C ARG A 5 -4.95 -18.29 -2.42
N SER A 6 -5.08 -17.74 -3.62
CA SER A 6 -4.71 -16.35 -3.89
C SER A 6 -5.25 -15.50 -2.74
N THR A 7 -4.43 -14.61 -2.21
CA THR A 7 -4.89 -13.64 -1.20
C THR A 7 -6.09 -12.94 -1.80
N PRO A 8 -7.26 -13.04 -1.21
CA PRO A 8 -8.41 -12.35 -1.78
C PRO A 8 -8.19 -10.84 -1.65
N PRO A 9 -8.75 -10.02 -2.53
CA PRO A 9 -8.81 -8.55 -2.40
C PRO A 9 -9.36 -8.07 -1.05
N ARG A 10 -9.78 -9.01 -0.26
CA ARG A 10 -10.29 -8.92 1.10
C ARG A 10 -9.31 -8.26 2.09
N VAL A 11 -7.98 -8.45 1.93
CA VAL A 11 -7.00 -7.93 2.91
C VAL A 11 -6.94 -6.41 2.88
N LEU A 12 -6.81 -5.80 1.70
CA LEU A 12 -6.81 -4.34 1.59
C LEU A 12 -8.12 -3.71 2.07
N CYS A 13 -9.26 -4.34 1.77
CA CYS A 13 -10.56 -3.85 2.22
C CYS A 13 -10.73 -3.96 3.74
N LEU A 14 -10.18 -5.00 4.37
CA LEU A 14 -10.18 -5.15 5.82
C LEU A 14 -9.31 -4.10 6.50
N LEU A 15 -8.14 -3.77 5.91
CA LEU A 15 -7.27 -2.71 6.40
C LEU A 15 -7.94 -1.34 6.45
N LEU A 16 -8.82 -1.06 5.51
CA LEU A 16 -9.44 0.25 5.33
C LEU A 16 -10.89 0.31 5.87
N ASN A 17 -11.36 -0.74 6.53
CA ASN A 17 -12.67 -0.81 7.18
C ASN A 17 -12.54 -0.95 8.70
N TYR A 18 -13.66 -0.81 9.40
CA TYR A 18 -13.74 -1.21 10.81
C TYR A 18 -13.41 -2.70 10.94
N SER A 19 -12.69 -3.07 12.00
CA SER A 19 -12.27 -4.44 12.21
C SER A 19 -13.45 -5.39 12.37
N ASP A 20 -13.28 -6.64 11.93
CA ASP A 20 -14.29 -7.72 12.13
C ASP A 20 -14.61 -7.94 13.61
N ARG A 21 -13.71 -7.60 14.54
CA ARG A 21 -13.93 -7.70 15.99
C ARG A 21 -15.09 -6.84 16.45
N GLU A 22 -15.27 -5.66 15.86
CA GLU A 22 -16.34 -4.73 16.24
C GLU A 22 -17.62 -4.99 15.46
N ASN A 23 -17.50 -5.49 14.24
CA ASN A 23 -18.60 -5.63 13.28
C ASN A 23 -18.68 -7.04 12.67
N ALA A 24 -18.38 -8.07 13.46
CA ALA A 24 -18.26 -9.45 12.99
C ALA A 24 -19.49 -9.99 12.22
N ASN A 25 -20.67 -9.43 12.47
CA ASN A 25 -21.93 -9.82 11.82
C ASN A 25 -22.26 -9.00 10.57
N ILE A 26 -21.45 -7.99 10.25
CA ILE A 26 -21.67 -7.14 9.07
C ILE A 26 -20.68 -7.57 7.98
N PRO A 27 -21.14 -7.96 6.79
CA PRO A 27 -20.23 -8.24 5.67
C PRO A 27 -19.30 -7.06 5.42
N TRP A 28 -18.00 -7.33 5.23
CA TRP A 28 -16.96 -6.32 5.13
C TRP A 28 -17.26 -5.21 4.08
N HIS A 29 -17.89 -5.54 2.96
CA HIS A 29 -18.26 -4.60 1.90
C HIS A 29 -19.44 -3.68 2.27
N GLN A 30 -20.14 -3.97 3.38
CA GLN A 30 -21.21 -3.13 3.94
C GLN A 30 -20.73 -2.32 5.15
N GLN A 31 -19.52 -2.57 5.64
CA GLN A 31 -18.95 -1.83 6.74
C GLN A 31 -18.52 -0.43 6.28
N LYS A 32 -18.46 0.52 7.22
CA LYS A 32 -17.92 1.86 6.94
C LYS A 32 -16.45 1.75 6.60
N SER A 33 -16.06 2.24 5.44
CA SER A 33 -14.67 2.33 5.03
C SER A 33 -14.03 3.63 5.48
N LEU A 34 -12.70 3.64 5.57
CA LEU A 34 -11.93 4.85 5.83
C LEU A 34 -12.29 5.97 4.83
N GLY A 35 -12.39 5.65 3.54
CA GLY A 35 -12.81 6.60 2.50
C GLY A 35 -14.20 7.20 2.76
N SER A 36 -15.17 6.37 3.20
CA SER A 36 -16.53 6.86 3.51
C SER A 36 -16.56 7.77 4.74
N VAL A 37 -15.71 7.52 5.74
CA VAL A 37 -15.59 8.37 6.93
C VAL A 37 -15.01 9.73 6.56
N PHE A 38 -13.90 9.77 5.81
CA PHE A 38 -13.31 11.03 5.36
C PHE A 38 -14.27 11.84 4.48
N LYS A 39 -15.00 11.17 3.58
CA LYS A 39 -16.02 11.82 2.76
C LYS A 39 -17.13 12.44 3.61
N ALA A 40 -17.65 11.72 4.61
CA ALA A 40 -18.66 12.24 5.55
C ALA A 40 -18.15 13.45 6.37
N ALA A 41 -16.83 13.52 6.61
CA ALA A 41 -16.18 14.67 7.27
C ALA A 41 -15.86 15.84 6.32
N GLY A 42 -16.32 15.78 5.06
CA GLY A 42 -16.18 16.85 4.09
C GLY A 42 -14.84 16.89 3.35
N TYR A 43 -14.10 15.77 3.36
CA TYR A 43 -12.92 15.62 2.52
C TYR A 43 -13.32 15.24 1.10
N GLN A 44 -12.61 15.78 0.12
CA GLN A 44 -12.59 15.25 -1.25
C GLN A 44 -11.74 13.98 -1.25
N THR A 45 -12.27 12.88 -1.78
CA THR A 45 -11.63 11.57 -1.70
C THR A 45 -11.16 11.07 -3.04
N PHE A 46 -9.89 10.60 -3.10
CA PHE A 46 -9.21 10.19 -4.32
C PHE A 46 -8.63 8.79 -4.16
N TRP A 47 -8.92 7.91 -5.12
CA TRP A 47 -8.32 6.59 -5.26
C TRP A 47 -7.44 6.58 -6.51
N LEU A 48 -6.14 6.35 -6.35
CA LEU A 48 -5.16 6.19 -7.44
C LEU A 48 -4.61 4.78 -7.39
N ASP A 49 -4.79 4.02 -8.46
CA ASP A 49 -4.54 2.58 -8.51
C ASP A 49 -3.56 2.20 -9.62
N ASN A 50 -2.58 1.36 -9.26
CA ASN A 50 -1.65 0.72 -10.20
C ASN A 50 -1.81 -0.80 -10.28
N GLN A 51 -2.79 -1.38 -9.59
CA GLN A 51 -3.00 -2.83 -9.59
C GLN A 51 -4.23 -3.26 -10.36
N GLU A 52 -5.34 -2.51 -10.26
CA GLU A 52 -6.65 -2.98 -10.66
C GLU A 52 -7.26 -2.13 -11.78
N ASN A 53 -7.83 -2.82 -12.75
CA ASN A 53 -8.75 -2.17 -13.67
C ASN A 53 -10.13 -2.03 -13.01
N LEU A 54 -10.52 -0.82 -12.73
CA LEU A 54 -11.76 -0.49 -12.02
C LEU A 54 -13.04 -0.80 -12.83
N TYR A 55 -12.93 -1.10 -14.13
CA TYR A 55 -14.07 -1.11 -15.03
C TYR A 55 -14.49 -2.49 -15.58
N THR A 56 -13.62 -3.50 -15.54
CA THR A 56 -13.84 -4.70 -16.35
C THR A 56 -13.92 -6.02 -15.62
N ASN A 57 -13.72 -6.10 -14.30
CA ASN A 57 -13.58 -7.39 -13.66
C ASN A 57 -14.74 -7.73 -12.72
N ALA A 58 -15.64 -8.59 -13.18
CA ALA A 58 -16.74 -9.16 -12.39
C ALA A 58 -16.25 -9.95 -11.14
N PHE A 59 -14.97 -10.35 -11.12
CA PHE A 59 -14.37 -11.09 -10.00
C PHE A 59 -14.21 -10.23 -8.73
N TYR A 60 -14.18 -8.91 -8.87
CA TYR A 60 -13.91 -7.95 -7.79
C TYR A 60 -15.10 -7.03 -7.47
N ASN A 61 -16.34 -7.50 -7.69
CA ASN A 61 -17.53 -6.67 -7.48
C ASN A 61 -17.60 -6.00 -6.10
N ALA A 62 -17.17 -6.71 -5.04
CA ALA A 62 -17.19 -6.16 -3.69
C ALA A 62 -16.04 -5.15 -3.47
N PHE A 63 -14.87 -5.38 -4.04
CA PHE A 63 -13.74 -4.44 -4.03
C PHE A 63 -14.09 -3.18 -4.85
N ASN A 64 -14.68 -3.35 -6.01
CA ASN A 64 -15.18 -2.25 -6.82
C ASN A 64 -16.20 -1.41 -6.05
N ALA A 65 -17.14 -2.04 -5.33
CA ALA A 65 -18.11 -1.31 -4.50
C ALA A 65 -17.42 -0.44 -3.43
N PHE A 66 -16.35 -0.94 -2.81
CA PHE A 66 -15.54 -0.18 -1.87
C PHE A 66 -14.87 1.03 -2.54
N VAL A 67 -14.23 0.84 -3.67
CA VAL A 67 -13.55 1.90 -4.43
C VAL A 67 -14.54 2.93 -4.98
N TYR A 68 -15.75 2.51 -5.36
CA TYR A 68 -16.83 3.42 -5.78
C TYR A 68 -17.32 4.38 -4.67
N GLY A 69 -16.96 4.14 -3.42
CA GLY A 69 -17.19 5.08 -2.32
C GLY A 69 -16.36 6.37 -2.41
N PHE A 70 -15.29 6.38 -3.21
CA PHE A 70 -14.45 7.57 -3.43
C PHE A 70 -15.05 8.51 -4.48
N ASP A 71 -14.81 9.83 -4.33
CA ASP A 71 -15.32 10.83 -5.28
C ASP A 71 -14.64 10.69 -6.65
N TYR A 72 -13.32 10.46 -6.64
CA TYR A 72 -12.52 10.30 -7.85
C TYR A 72 -11.69 9.03 -7.80
N ARG A 73 -11.63 8.34 -8.93
CA ARG A 73 -10.91 7.07 -9.10
C ARG A 73 -10.13 7.13 -10.40
N PHE A 74 -8.84 6.83 -10.31
CA PHE A 74 -7.94 6.81 -11.44
C PHE A 74 -7.09 5.54 -11.38
N CYS A 75 -6.91 4.86 -12.51
CA CYS A 75 -6.02 3.72 -12.62
C CYS A 75 -5.01 3.92 -13.76
N THR A 76 -3.87 3.26 -13.66
CA THR A 76 -2.78 3.37 -14.63
C THR A 76 -3.06 2.59 -15.91
N ASP A 77 -3.87 1.54 -15.85
CA ASP A 77 -4.27 0.72 -17.01
C ASP A 77 -5.79 0.59 -17.08
N GLU A 78 -6.41 1.34 -17.98
CA GLU A 78 -7.85 1.27 -18.20
C GLU A 78 -8.29 0.01 -18.95
N ASN A 79 -7.39 -0.69 -19.62
CA ASN A 79 -7.74 -1.74 -20.58
C ASN A 79 -7.30 -3.15 -20.21
N TRP A 80 -6.57 -3.34 -19.14
CA TRP A 80 -6.06 -4.67 -18.70
C TRP A 80 -5.38 -5.50 -19.79
N THR A 81 -4.79 -4.83 -20.77
CA THR A 81 -4.24 -5.48 -21.97
C THR A 81 -2.81 -5.94 -21.79
N SER A 82 -2.13 -5.51 -20.75
CA SER A 82 -0.77 -5.92 -20.48
C SER A 82 -0.63 -6.67 -19.17
N VAL A 83 -0.06 -7.86 -19.25
CA VAL A 83 0.49 -8.61 -18.10
C VAL A 83 1.61 -7.84 -17.39
N LEU A 84 2.05 -6.74 -17.97
CA LEU A 84 3.06 -5.82 -17.49
C LEU A 84 2.36 -4.56 -16.96
N ALA A 85 2.00 -4.59 -15.69
CA ALA A 85 1.58 -3.40 -14.98
C ALA A 85 2.60 -2.27 -15.20
N HIS A 86 2.12 -1.05 -15.31
CA HIS A 86 2.99 0.11 -15.28
C HIS A 86 3.78 0.15 -13.96
N HIS A 87 4.99 0.71 -13.98
CA HIS A 87 5.73 0.94 -12.75
C HIS A 87 5.04 2.02 -11.90
N ASP A 88 5.12 1.92 -10.59
CA ASP A 88 4.36 2.77 -9.65
C ASP A 88 4.59 4.29 -9.80
N LEU A 89 5.68 4.73 -10.42
CA LEU A 89 5.86 6.15 -10.77
C LEU A 89 4.76 6.71 -11.70
N TRP A 90 4.02 5.86 -12.42
CA TRP A 90 2.88 6.31 -13.22
C TRP A 90 1.76 6.91 -12.38
N LEU A 91 1.63 6.52 -11.12
CA LEU A 91 0.69 7.14 -10.18
C LEU A 91 0.94 8.65 -10.00
N LEU A 92 2.20 9.10 -10.09
CA LEU A 92 2.52 10.51 -10.03
C LEU A 92 2.05 11.27 -11.28
N SER A 93 2.11 10.61 -12.44
CA SER A 93 1.57 11.16 -13.69
C SER A 93 0.06 11.30 -13.62
N LEU A 94 -0.64 10.26 -13.13
CA LEU A 94 -2.08 10.30 -12.87
C LEU A 94 -2.44 11.44 -11.92
N PHE A 95 -1.71 11.58 -10.81
CA PHE A 95 -1.93 12.64 -9.85
C PHE A 95 -1.80 14.03 -10.50
N ARG A 96 -0.72 14.27 -11.23
CA ARG A 96 -0.45 15.57 -11.86
C ARG A 96 -1.48 15.94 -12.93
N GLN A 97 -1.93 14.96 -13.71
CA GLN A 97 -2.86 15.17 -14.84
C GLN A 97 -4.32 15.28 -14.40
N ASN A 98 -4.74 14.53 -13.38
CA ASN A 98 -6.15 14.34 -13.10
C ASN A 98 -6.61 14.86 -11.74
N VAL A 99 -5.71 14.96 -10.75
CA VAL A 99 -6.10 15.22 -9.36
C VAL A 99 -5.98 16.70 -9.01
N ARG A 100 -4.91 17.35 -9.46
CA ARG A 100 -4.52 18.68 -8.99
C ARG A 100 -5.62 19.72 -9.07
N GLU A 101 -6.39 19.73 -10.17
CA GLU A 101 -7.48 20.68 -10.40
C GLU A 101 -8.78 20.33 -9.66
N LYS A 102 -8.87 19.12 -9.12
CA LYS A 102 -10.03 18.61 -8.40
C LYS A 102 -9.89 18.68 -6.89
N MET A 103 -8.73 19.11 -6.41
CA MET A 103 -8.48 19.23 -4.97
C MET A 103 -9.33 20.31 -4.33
N SER A 104 -9.77 20.05 -3.11
CA SER A 104 -10.47 20.99 -2.24
C SER A 104 -9.58 21.48 -1.08
N ALA A 105 -10.15 22.15 -0.10
CA ALA A 105 -9.44 22.54 1.12
C ALA A 105 -9.03 21.33 1.97
N LYS A 106 -9.81 20.24 1.94
CA LYS A 106 -9.54 18.99 2.65
C LYS A 106 -9.55 17.84 1.66
N ASN A 107 -8.48 17.07 1.61
CA ASN A 107 -8.37 15.97 0.67
C ASN A 107 -7.87 14.70 1.35
N PHE A 108 -8.42 13.57 0.97
CA PHE A 108 -7.96 12.24 1.35
C PHE A 108 -7.51 11.50 0.10
N PHE A 109 -6.25 11.08 0.06
CA PHE A 109 -5.66 10.35 -1.06
C PHE A 109 -5.30 8.94 -0.63
N LEU A 110 -5.65 7.98 -1.46
CA LEU A 110 -5.15 6.62 -1.37
C LEU A 110 -4.37 6.30 -2.65
N PHE A 111 -3.07 6.01 -2.49
CA PHE A 111 -2.21 5.52 -3.55
C PHE A 111 -2.05 4.01 -3.38
N HIS A 112 -2.66 3.25 -4.29
CA HIS A 112 -2.56 1.80 -4.30
C HIS A 112 -1.43 1.36 -5.24
N LEU A 113 -0.27 1.10 -4.65
CA LEU A 113 0.94 0.71 -5.37
C LEU A 113 0.90 -0.78 -5.71
N PHE A 114 1.56 -1.17 -6.78
CA PHE A 114 1.88 -2.56 -7.04
C PHE A 114 2.98 -3.06 -6.09
N GLY A 115 3.92 -2.19 -5.77
CA GLY A 115 4.98 -2.45 -4.82
C GLY A 115 5.83 -3.66 -5.19
N SER A 116 6.19 -4.44 -4.16
CA SER A 116 6.99 -5.66 -4.31
C SER A 116 6.13 -6.92 -4.47
N HIS A 117 4.98 -6.82 -5.15
CA HIS A 117 4.13 -7.97 -5.48
C HIS A 117 4.87 -9.01 -6.35
N GLY A 118 4.46 -10.27 -6.27
CA GLY A 118 5.08 -11.38 -7.00
C GLY A 118 5.40 -11.09 -8.47
N GLY A 119 6.44 -11.77 -8.99
CA GLY A 119 7.05 -11.41 -10.27
C GLY A 119 8.00 -10.22 -10.16
N TYR A 120 8.76 -10.17 -9.08
CA TYR A 120 9.58 -9.05 -8.61
C TYR A 120 10.41 -8.35 -9.67
N LYS A 121 11.02 -9.09 -10.62
CA LYS A 121 11.80 -8.55 -11.74
C LYS A 121 11.05 -7.55 -12.64
N ASN A 122 9.71 -7.59 -12.59
CA ASN A 122 8.83 -6.73 -13.37
C ASN A 122 8.31 -5.53 -12.57
N ARG A 123 8.74 -5.37 -11.30
CA ARG A 123 8.24 -4.33 -10.40
C ARG A 123 9.09 -3.08 -10.37
N PHE A 124 10.20 -3.07 -11.09
CA PHE A 124 11.10 -1.93 -11.21
C PHE A 124 11.64 -1.82 -12.64
N PRO A 125 11.93 -0.59 -13.14
CA PRO A 125 12.60 -0.41 -14.41
C PRO A 125 14.05 -0.87 -14.33
N LYS A 126 14.65 -1.30 -15.45
CA LYS A 126 16.02 -1.80 -15.51
C LYS A 126 17.06 -0.85 -14.91
N SER A 127 16.82 0.46 -14.98
CA SER A 127 17.69 1.48 -14.37
C SER A 127 17.77 1.42 -12.85
N TYR A 128 16.82 0.71 -12.20
CA TYR A 128 16.80 0.47 -10.75
C TYR A 128 17.31 -0.91 -10.34
N ALA A 129 17.80 -1.72 -11.28
CA ALA A 129 18.44 -3.01 -11.01
C ALA A 129 19.83 -2.80 -10.40
N LYS A 130 19.87 -2.44 -9.12
CA LYS A 130 21.10 -2.14 -8.37
C LYS A 130 21.75 -3.40 -7.80
N PHE A 131 20.95 -4.31 -7.27
CA PHE A 131 21.40 -5.51 -6.57
C PHE A 131 21.40 -6.72 -7.49
N THR A 132 22.46 -7.55 -7.38
CA THR A 132 22.68 -8.79 -8.12
C THR A 132 22.76 -9.99 -7.15
N PRO A 133 22.77 -11.24 -7.64
CA PRO A 133 22.97 -12.41 -6.76
C PRO A 133 24.25 -12.34 -5.90
N LYS A 134 25.28 -11.62 -6.37
CA LYS A 134 26.55 -11.47 -5.64
C LYS A 134 26.45 -10.57 -4.40
N ASP A 135 25.44 -9.70 -4.38
CA ASP A 135 25.20 -8.73 -3.29
C ASP A 135 24.31 -9.32 -2.20
N ILE A 136 23.80 -10.55 -2.38
CA ILE A 136 22.87 -11.18 -1.44
C ILE A 136 23.65 -11.95 -0.37
N ASP A 137 23.55 -11.49 0.89
CA ASP A 137 23.97 -12.29 2.06
C ASP A 137 22.90 -13.36 2.32
N ASP A 138 23.24 -14.61 2.05
CA ASP A 138 22.33 -15.76 2.14
C ASP A 138 22.45 -16.58 3.44
N LYS A 139 23.23 -16.10 4.42
CA LYS A 139 23.47 -16.83 5.68
C LYS A 139 22.19 -17.26 6.40
N ASN A 140 21.15 -16.42 6.33
CA ASN A 140 19.87 -16.66 6.98
C ASN A 140 18.76 -17.05 5.98
N LEU A 141 19.10 -17.34 4.73
CA LEU A 141 18.17 -17.71 3.68
C LEU A 141 18.32 -19.19 3.30
N LYS A 142 17.21 -19.80 2.92
CA LYS A 142 17.20 -21.21 2.46
C LYS A 142 17.34 -21.33 0.94
N VAL A 143 18.09 -20.42 0.33
CA VAL A 143 18.43 -20.44 -1.09
C VAL A 143 19.32 -21.63 -1.43
N LYS A 144 19.16 -22.20 -2.65
CA LYS A 144 19.90 -23.41 -3.08
C LYS A 144 20.87 -23.12 -4.21
N ASN A 145 20.66 -22.07 -4.96
CA ASN A 145 21.42 -21.79 -6.18
C ASN A 145 21.31 -20.31 -6.58
N ASP A 146 22.00 -19.92 -7.63
CA ASP A 146 22.02 -18.55 -8.11
C ASP A 146 20.66 -18.05 -8.64
N LYS A 147 19.77 -18.96 -9.09
CA LYS A 147 18.42 -18.56 -9.50
C LYS A 147 17.60 -18.09 -8.28
N ASP A 148 17.74 -18.78 -7.16
CA ASP A 148 17.07 -18.37 -5.91
C ASP A 148 17.63 -17.02 -5.43
N LYS A 149 18.97 -16.83 -5.49
CA LYS A 149 19.60 -15.54 -5.17
C LYS A 149 19.16 -14.42 -6.13
N GLN A 150 18.93 -14.72 -7.41
CA GLN A 150 18.38 -13.74 -8.35
C GLN A 150 16.97 -13.30 -7.95
N ILE A 151 16.13 -14.22 -7.48
CA ILE A 151 14.79 -13.88 -6.98
C ILE A 151 14.87 -12.94 -5.78
N VAL A 152 15.81 -13.21 -4.85
CA VAL A 152 16.07 -12.32 -3.71
C VAL A 152 16.55 -10.95 -4.18
N ALA A 153 17.49 -10.90 -5.12
CA ALA A 153 18.00 -9.65 -5.69
C ALA A 153 16.89 -8.85 -6.37
N ASP A 154 16.02 -9.51 -7.14
CA ASP A 154 14.87 -8.87 -7.80
C ASP A 154 13.88 -8.31 -6.75
N TYR A 155 13.63 -9.03 -5.67
CA TYR A 155 12.81 -8.54 -4.55
C TYR A 155 13.42 -7.31 -3.89
N VAL A 156 14.70 -7.33 -3.58
CA VAL A 156 15.42 -6.18 -2.99
C VAL A 156 15.41 -4.97 -3.93
N ASN A 157 15.59 -5.19 -5.24
CA ASN A 157 15.48 -4.13 -6.25
C ASN A 157 14.06 -3.54 -6.32
N SER A 158 13.03 -4.36 -6.16
CA SER A 158 11.64 -3.87 -6.14
C SER A 158 11.37 -2.99 -4.90
N ILE A 159 11.91 -3.35 -3.73
CA ILE A 159 11.83 -2.52 -2.52
C ILE A 159 12.61 -1.21 -2.71
N HIS A 160 13.83 -1.27 -3.26
CA HIS A 160 14.63 -0.09 -3.56
C HIS A 160 13.89 0.88 -4.50
N TYR A 161 13.16 0.36 -5.48
CA TYR A 161 12.34 1.17 -6.35
C TYR A 161 11.11 1.74 -5.65
N THR A 162 10.44 0.95 -4.80
CA THR A 162 9.30 1.42 -3.99
C THR A 162 9.71 2.57 -3.07
N ASP A 163 10.89 2.50 -2.44
CA ASP A 163 11.45 3.59 -1.63
C ASP A 163 11.58 4.89 -2.45
N HIS A 164 12.11 4.80 -3.67
CA HIS A 164 12.18 5.95 -4.58
C HIS A 164 10.77 6.50 -4.90
N VAL A 165 9.81 5.63 -5.22
CA VAL A 165 8.43 6.05 -5.53
C VAL A 165 7.80 6.78 -4.35
N LEU A 166 7.98 6.27 -3.13
CA LEU A 166 7.51 6.92 -1.90
C LEU A 166 8.12 8.30 -1.73
N GLY A 167 9.44 8.43 -1.94
CA GLY A 167 10.12 9.73 -1.90
C GLY A 167 9.52 10.74 -2.90
N GLU A 168 9.18 10.29 -4.11
CA GLU A 168 8.52 11.14 -5.11
C GLU A 168 7.06 11.48 -4.73
N ILE A 169 6.32 10.55 -4.14
CA ILE A 169 4.97 10.83 -3.60
C ILE A 169 5.05 11.86 -2.48
N PHE A 170 6.01 11.74 -1.55
CA PHE A 170 6.17 12.69 -0.44
C PHE A 170 6.45 14.11 -0.95
N LYS A 171 7.23 14.26 -2.03
CA LYS A 171 7.50 15.55 -2.66
C LYS A 171 6.25 16.24 -3.21
N LEU A 172 5.19 15.49 -3.60
CA LEU A 172 3.93 16.09 -4.05
C LEU A 172 3.27 16.94 -2.97
N PHE A 173 3.53 16.63 -1.71
CA PHE A 173 2.88 17.24 -0.54
C PHE A 173 3.79 18.18 0.24
N GLN A 174 5.04 18.37 -0.18
CA GLN A 174 5.93 19.36 0.45
C GLN A 174 5.29 20.75 0.49
N GLY A 175 5.41 21.44 1.65
CA GLY A 175 4.81 22.75 1.88
C GLY A 175 3.30 22.74 2.09
N LYS A 176 2.65 21.58 2.11
CA LYS A 176 1.22 21.42 2.45
C LYS A 176 1.08 20.89 3.87
N ASP A 177 -0.05 21.15 4.50
CA ASP A 177 -0.42 20.56 5.79
C ASP A 177 -0.86 19.12 5.56
N THR A 178 0.08 18.17 5.69
CA THR A 178 -0.16 16.79 5.26
C THR A 178 0.53 15.79 6.18
N ILE A 179 -0.21 14.71 6.50
CA ILE A 179 0.28 13.48 7.09
C ILE A 179 0.13 12.34 6.07
N ILE A 180 1.12 11.47 5.97
CA ILE A 180 1.13 10.33 5.04
C ILE A 180 1.42 9.07 5.82
N PHE A 181 0.59 8.05 5.61
CA PHE A 181 0.78 6.70 6.14
C PHE A 181 1.17 5.78 5.02
N TYR A 182 2.22 5.01 5.23
CA TYR A 182 2.61 3.92 4.33
C TYR A 182 2.60 2.61 5.07
N LEU A 183 1.97 1.61 4.48
CA LEU A 183 1.97 0.23 4.94
C LEU A 183 1.81 -0.72 3.76
N SER A 184 2.20 -1.97 3.94
CA SER A 184 1.85 -3.06 3.04
C SER A 184 0.58 -3.75 3.55
N ASP A 185 -0.22 -4.33 2.65
CA ASP A 185 -1.35 -5.18 2.99
C ASP A 185 -0.89 -6.53 3.58
N HIS A 186 0.27 -7.03 3.15
CA HIS A 186 0.93 -8.23 3.66
C HIS A 186 2.43 -8.19 3.36
N ALA A 187 3.20 -9.06 4.00
CA ALA A 187 4.61 -9.25 3.72
C ALA A 187 4.86 -10.46 2.78
N GLN A 188 6.12 -10.70 2.46
CA GLN A 188 6.59 -11.80 1.62
C GLN A 188 7.65 -12.60 2.38
N ASP A 189 7.52 -13.91 2.39
CA ASP A 189 8.58 -14.81 2.84
C ASP A 189 9.50 -15.12 1.66
N ILE A 190 10.71 -14.59 1.69
CA ILE A 190 11.69 -14.73 0.62
C ILE A 190 12.79 -15.69 1.05
N PHE A 191 12.49 -16.99 1.03
CA PHE A 191 13.39 -18.06 1.46
C PHE A 191 13.81 -18.03 2.93
N GLN A 192 13.13 -17.30 3.82
CA GLN A 192 13.46 -17.29 5.24
C GLN A 192 12.97 -18.56 5.95
N SER A 193 11.69 -18.93 5.77
CA SER A 193 11.13 -20.10 6.45
C SER A 193 11.40 -21.43 5.74
N GLY A 194 11.77 -21.41 4.45
CA GLY A 194 11.98 -22.61 3.64
C GLY A 194 12.54 -22.30 2.26
N ASN A 195 12.61 -23.33 1.41
CA ASN A 195 13.20 -23.27 0.07
C ASN A 195 12.25 -22.74 -1.03
N THR A 196 11.27 -21.95 -0.66
CA THR A 196 10.31 -21.31 -1.56
C THR A 196 10.13 -19.84 -1.14
N TYR A 197 9.48 -19.05 -1.98
CA TYR A 197 9.23 -17.63 -1.73
C TYR A 197 7.77 -17.26 -2.05
N GLY A 198 7.35 -16.09 -1.58
CA GLY A 198 6.04 -15.52 -1.84
C GLY A 198 5.14 -15.50 -0.62
N HIS A 199 3.85 -15.53 -0.83
CA HIS A 199 2.84 -15.50 0.20
C HIS A 199 2.81 -16.84 0.97
N LYS A 200 3.18 -16.78 2.25
CA LYS A 200 3.19 -17.95 3.13
C LYS A 200 2.61 -17.60 4.48
N CYS A 201 2.06 -18.63 5.13
CA CYS A 201 1.66 -18.56 6.53
C CYS A 201 2.91 -18.73 7.42
N SER A 202 3.76 -17.71 7.50
CA SER A 202 4.95 -17.64 8.33
C SER A 202 5.04 -16.29 9.02
N ALA A 203 5.88 -16.17 10.06
CA ALA A 203 6.15 -14.89 10.72
C ALA A 203 6.62 -13.82 9.72
N TYR A 204 7.44 -14.22 8.74
CA TYR A 204 7.93 -13.32 7.67
C TYR A 204 6.86 -12.89 6.67
N GLY A 205 5.73 -13.60 6.61
CA GLY A 205 4.60 -13.27 5.74
C GLY A 205 3.59 -12.28 6.34
N VAL A 206 3.72 -11.98 7.65
CA VAL A 206 2.75 -11.15 8.38
C VAL A 206 3.35 -9.88 8.97
N GLU A 207 4.67 -9.81 9.10
CA GLU A 207 5.36 -8.61 9.58
C GLU A 207 5.53 -7.60 8.45
N ILE A 208 4.82 -6.47 8.53
CA ILE A 208 4.78 -5.44 7.49
C ILE A 208 5.42 -4.13 7.97
N PRO A 209 6.01 -3.34 7.07
CA PRO A 209 6.42 -1.99 7.41
C PRO A 209 5.19 -1.11 7.66
N PHE A 210 5.27 -0.28 8.70
CA PHE A 210 4.32 0.81 8.94
C PHE A 210 5.11 2.10 9.19
N MET A 211 4.90 3.10 8.35
CA MET A 211 5.61 4.37 8.43
C MET A 211 4.62 5.54 8.42
N VAL A 212 4.94 6.56 9.22
CA VAL A 212 4.22 7.83 9.23
C VAL A 212 5.18 8.94 8.82
N PHE A 213 4.83 9.63 7.75
CA PHE A 213 5.55 10.80 7.28
C PHE A 213 4.69 12.05 7.50
N VAL A 214 5.28 13.10 8.06
CA VAL A 214 4.62 14.38 8.28
C VAL A 214 5.43 15.51 7.64
N THR A 215 4.76 16.43 6.95
CA THR A 215 5.41 17.61 6.37
C THR A 215 5.81 18.61 7.44
N ASP A 216 6.73 19.51 7.14
CA ASP A 216 7.14 20.56 8.07
C ASP A 216 5.97 21.49 8.42
N THR A 217 5.09 21.76 7.46
CA THR A 217 3.85 22.51 7.71
C THR A 217 2.94 21.82 8.71
N PHE A 218 2.78 20.48 8.59
CA PHE A 218 2.00 19.69 9.54
C PHE A 218 2.63 19.75 10.95
N LYS A 219 3.95 19.58 11.06
CA LYS A 219 4.67 19.64 12.34
C LYS A 219 4.46 20.98 13.05
N GLN A 220 4.52 22.08 12.29
CA GLN A 220 4.32 23.42 12.85
C GLN A 220 2.87 23.65 13.31
N ARG A 221 1.89 23.13 12.58
CA ARG A 221 0.47 23.37 12.87
C ARG A 221 -0.11 22.40 13.91
N HIS A 222 0.45 21.19 14.01
CA HIS A 222 -0.09 20.10 14.83
C HIS A 222 0.99 19.46 15.75
N PRO A 223 1.72 20.24 16.56
CA PRO A 223 2.82 19.71 17.38
C PRO A 223 2.37 18.63 18.37
N ASP A 224 1.14 18.73 18.90
CA ASP A 224 0.60 17.72 19.81
C ASP A 224 0.36 16.37 19.12
N LYS A 225 -0.12 16.39 17.87
CA LYS A 225 -0.29 15.17 17.07
C LYS A 225 1.06 14.52 16.76
N VAL A 226 2.07 15.32 16.41
CA VAL A 226 3.44 14.85 16.18
C VAL A 226 3.98 14.15 17.42
N LYS A 227 3.81 14.74 18.60
CA LYS A 227 4.22 14.13 19.88
C LYS A 227 3.53 12.78 20.14
N LEU A 228 2.23 12.67 19.82
CA LEU A 228 1.50 11.40 19.95
C LEU A 228 2.07 10.32 19.00
N ILE A 229 2.39 10.69 17.75
CA ILE A 229 3.02 9.80 16.78
C ILE A 229 4.39 9.33 17.29
N GLU A 230 5.24 10.23 17.78
CA GLU A 230 6.55 9.90 18.34
C GLU A 230 6.43 8.96 19.55
N GLN A 231 5.45 9.15 20.42
CA GLN A 231 5.20 8.26 21.56
C GLN A 231 4.70 6.87 21.13
N ALA A 232 4.17 6.73 19.93
CA ALA A 232 3.68 5.46 19.39
C ALA A 232 4.74 4.65 18.62
N LEU A 233 5.90 5.22 18.30
CA LEU A 233 6.94 4.62 17.42
C LEU A 233 7.35 3.19 17.79
N HIS A 234 7.29 2.83 19.07
CA HIS A 234 7.70 1.51 19.56
C HIS A 234 6.54 0.67 20.10
N LYS A 235 5.31 1.11 19.85
CA LYS A 235 4.13 0.35 20.27
C LYS A 235 3.76 -0.65 19.18
N PRO A 236 3.42 -1.90 19.54
CA PRO A 236 2.91 -2.85 18.56
C PRO A 236 1.59 -2.33 17.97
N LEU A 237 1.46 -2.42 16.65
CA LEU A 237 0.28 -2.09 15.90
C LEU A 237 -0.13 -3.30 15.06
N MET A 238 -1.40 -3.63 15.08
CA MET A 238 -1.97 -4.59 14.14
C MET A 238 -2.68 -3.83 13.01
N SER A 239 -2.71 -4.42 11.83
CA SER A 239 -3.39 -3.82 10.68
C SER A 239 -4.88 -3.54 10.92
N ASP A 240 -5.53 -4.35 11.75
CA ASP A 240 -6.93 -4.16 12.18
C ASP A 240 -7.14 -2.86 12.98
N ASP A 241 -6.08 -2.34 13.62
CA ASP A 241 -6.15 -1.13 14.43
C ASP A 241 -5.89 0.14 13.59
N LEU A 242 -5.66 0.02 12.28
CA LEU A 242 -5.29 1.14 11.42
C LEU A 242 -6.31 2.28 11.48
N ILE A 243 -7.59 1.99 11.28
CA ILE A 243 -8.63 3.01 11.27
C ILE A 243 -8.74 3.73 12.62
N HIS A 244 -8.58 3.00 13.73
CA HIS A 244 -8.60 3.55 15.08
C HIS A 244 -7.36 4.40 15.40
N SER A 245 -6.25 4.14 14.71
CA SER A 245 -5.02 4.91 14.83
C SER A 245 -5.06 6.20 14.01
N LEU A 246 -5.70 6.16 12.83
CA LEU A 246 -5.77 7.29 11.91
C LEU A 246 -6.81 8.34 12.29
N LEU A 247 -8.03 7.91 12.64
CA LEU A 247 -9.15 8.83 12.86
C LEU A 247 -8.90 9.86 13.98
N PRO A 248 -8.33 9.51 15.16
CA PRO A 248 -8.03 10.49 16.20
C PRO A 248 -6.98 11.52 15.77
N LEU A 249 -6.05 11.17 14.87
CA LEU A 249 -5.06 12.10 14.35
C LEU A 249 -5.69 13.15 13.43
N GLU A 250 -6.82 12.85 12.81
CA GLU A 250 -7.57 13.77 11.96
C GLU A 250 -8.65 14.57 12.71
N GLY A 251 -8.88 14.26 14.00
CA GLY A 251 -9.83 14.96 14.85
C GLY A 251 -11.26 14.44 14.75
N PHE A 252 -11.40 13.15 14.44
CA PHE A 252 -12.67 12.42 14.46
C PHE A 252 -12.93 11.78 15.81
#